data_f4c63b3fceece45c96f42c11e597b2cd
#
_entry.id   f4c63b3fceece45c96f42c11e597b2cd
#
_cell.length_a   1.000
_cell.length_b   1.000
_cell.length_c   1.000
_cell.angle_alpha   90.00
_cell.angle_beta   90.00
_cell.angle_gamma   90.00
#
_symmetry.space_group_name_H-M   'P 1'
#
loop_
_entity.id
_entity.type
_entity.pdbx_description
1 polymer ?
#
loop_
_entity_poly.entity_id
_entity_poly.type
_entity_poly.pdbx_seq_one_letter_code
_entity_poly.pdbx_strand_id
1 'polypeptide(L)'
;MLLIMLPNLWAILAGTMVGGAAAAGTYGAVVGRAQSRLRRSVRLNDDQQRLQDELAAISATVRSRSAQLPPSTQGQLRMMVVGLEEIVERWDALSRYPAHQDAVNRTIHRHLPRTLELFLALPDNEKPRHAAEFKAQIGLLAEGVAKTRDTLVSKNLQALQTNRWLIEESMTDPDEKLFRDSGL
;
A
#
# COMPACT_ATOMS: atom_id res chain seq x y z
N MET A 1 -22.88 23.36 50.44
CA MET A 1 -22.71 24.34 49.36
C MET A 1 -21.20 24.56 49.16
N LEU A 2 -20.58 23.74 48.34
CA LEU A 2 -19.12 23.70 48.14
C LEU A 2 -18.86 23.99 46.66
N LEU A 3 -18.42 25.23 46.39
CA LEU A 3 -18.06 25.70 45.06
C LEU A 3 -16.64 25.23 44.76
N ILE A 4 -16.47 24.24 43.85
CA ILE A 4 -15.17 23.75 43.38
C ILE A 4 -14.70 24.72 42.30
N MET A 5 -13.68 25.53 42.61
CA MET A 5 -12.92 26.34 41.64
C MET A 5 -12.15 25.45 40.68
N LEU A 6 -12.53 25.43 39.41
CA LEU A 6 -11.73 24.88 38.32
C LEU A 6 -10.61 25.85 37.96
N PRO A 7 -9.34 25.45 37.92
CA PRO A 7 -8.26 26.31 37.46
C PRO A 7 -8.34 26.53 35.95
N ASN A 8 -8.33 27.82 35.58
CA ASN A 8 -8.33 28.34 34.23
C ASN A 8 -7.15 27.82 33.41
N LEU A 9 -7.43 26.93 32.46
CA LEU A 9 -6.48 26.42 31.46
C LEU A 9 -6.01 27.47 30.43
N TRP A 10 -6.49 28.72 30.55
CA TRP A 10 -6.15 29.83 29.66
C TRP A 10 -4.93 30.66 30.12
N ALA A 11 -4.39 30.41 31.31
CA ALA A 11 -3.24 31.15 31.82
C ALA A 11 -1.87 30.67 31.33
N ILE A 12 -1.78 29.54 30.57
CA ILE A 12 -0.51 29.03 30.05
C ILE A 12 -0.20 29.53 28.62
N LEU A 13 -1.14 30.24 27.99
CA LEU A 13 -1.00 30.69 26.59
C LEU A 13 -0.47 32.13 26.43
N ALA A 14 -0.17 32.82 27.53
CA ALA A 14 0.20 34.25 27.49
C ALA A 14 1.64 34.55 27.92
N GLY A 15 2.53 33.59 28.03
CA GLY A 15 3.83 33.80 28.68
C GLY A 15 5.09 33.46 27.89
N THR A 16 5.11 33.55 26.51
CA THR A 16 6.40 33.44 25.78
C THR A 16 6.38 34.25 24.48
N MET A 17 6.25 35.54 24.62
CA MET A 17 6.45 36.49 23.54
C MET A 17 7.40 37.61 24.00
N VAL A 18 8.65 37.30 24.30
CA VAL A 18 9.74 38.29 24.19
C VAL A 18 11.10 37.51 24.19
N GLY A 19 11.84 37.62 23.10
CA GLY A 19 13.27 37.31 23.11
C GLY A 19 13.76 36.37 22.00
N GLY A 20 14.28 36.92 20.89
CA GLY A 20 15.22 36.17 20.04
C GLY A 20 14.88 36.12 18.56
N ALA A 21 14.98 37.21 17.88
CA ALA A 21 15.10 37.28 16.43
C ALA A 21 16.52 36.83 16.02
N ALA A 22 16.75 35.52 15.86
CA ALA A 22 17.92 34.99 15.12
C ALA A 22 17.90 33.47 14.87
N ALA A 23 16.85 32.70 15.25
CA ALA A 23 16.80 31.24 15.02
C ALA A 23 15.57 30.79 14.21
N ALA A 24 14.91 31.68 13.48
CA ALA A 24 13.65 31.39 12.78
C ALA A 24 13.80 30.56 11.48
N GLY A 25 15.02 30.36 10.98
CA GLY A 25 15.24 29.69 9.69
C GLY A 25 15.26 28.15 9.75
N THR A 26 15.65 27.56 10.87
CA THR A 26 15.83 26.09 10.94
C THR A 26 14.65 25.35 11.58
N TYR A 27 13.94 25.97 12.50
CA TYR A 27 12.77 25.37 13.16
C TYR A 27 11.57 25.23 12.22
N GLY A 28 11.33 26.20 11.31
CA GLY A 28 10.23 26.12 10.34
C GLY A 28 10.37 24.97 9.34
N ALA A 29 11.60 24.62 8.95
CA ALA A 29 11.85 23.54 8.00
C ALA A 29 11.68 22.15 8.62
N VAL A 30 11.99 21.98 9.91
CA VAL A 30 11.82 20.71 10.63
C VAL A 30 10.37 20.43 10.96
N VAL A 31 9.63 21.42 11.42
CA VAL A 31 8.19 21.30 11.72
C VAL A 31 7.38 21.08 10.43
N GLY A 32 7.69 21.78 9.35
CA GLY A 32 7.03 21.59 8.06
C GLY A 32 7.24 20.18 7.48
N ARG A 33 8.43 19.60 7.63
CA ARG A 33 8.74 18.22 7.20
C ARG A 33 8.03 17.17 8.07
N ALA A 34 7.92 17.38 9.35
CA ALA A 34 7.19 16.49 10.25
C ALA A 34 5.69 16.50 9.96
N GLN A 35 5.10 17.67 9.76
CA GLN A 35 3.68 17.80 9.38
C GLN A 35 3.38 17.20 7.99
N SER A 36 4.26 17.37 7.03
CA SER A 36 4.07 16.78 5.70
C SER A 36 4.16 15.25 5.72
N ARG A 37 5.03 14.67 6.55
CA ARG A 37 5.11 13.23 6.77
C ARG A 37 3.85 12.67 7.44
N LEU A 38 3.36 13.32 8.49
CA LEU A 38 2.11 12.92 9.17
C LEU A 38 0.91 12.99 8.23
N ARG A 39 0.76 14.06 7.47
CA ARG A 39 -0.33 14.17 6.46
C ARG A 39 -0.23 13.10 5.38
N ARG A 40 0.98 12.72 4.99
CA ARG A 40 1.20 11.67 3.99
C ARG A 40 0.85 10.30 4.57
N SER A 41 1.25 9.97 5.80
CA SER A 41 0.91 8.69 6.44
C SER A 41 -0.59 8.54 6.67
N VAL A 42 -1.29 9.61 7.10
CA VAL A 42 -2.74 9.59 7.26
C VAL A 42 -3.43 9.31 5.92
N ARG A 43 -3.04 10.00 4.84
CA ARG A 43 -3.62 9.76 3.50
C ARG A 43 -3.38 8.34 3.00
N LEU A 44 -2.17 7.80 3.19
CA LEU A 44 -1.86 6.43 2.78
C LEU A 44 -2.70 5.41 3.54
N ASN A 45 -2.95 5.63 4.83
CA ASN A 45 -3.83 4.77 5.62
C ASN A 45 -5.29 4.87 5.17
N ASP A 46 -5.78 6.09 4.86
CA ASP A 46 -7.14 6.30 4.36
C ASP A 46 -7.32 5.63 2.99
N ASP A 47 -6.34 5.75 2.09
CA ASP A 47 -6.37 5.12 0.77
C ASP A 47 -6.33 3.59 0.91
N GLN A 48 -5.47 3.06 1.77
CA GLN A 48 -5.37 1.63 2.06
C GLN A 48 -6.70 1.07 2.58
N GLN A 49 -7.31 1.75 3.55
CA GLN A 49 -8.59 1.33 4.13
C GLN A 49 -9.71 1.28 3.07
N ARG A 50 -9.81 2.30 2.22
CA ARG A 50 -10.78 2.31 1.11
C ARG A 50 -10.58 1.13 0.16
N LEU A 51 -9.34 0.84 -0.21
CA LEU A 51 -9.02 -0.29 -1.07
C LEU A 51 -9.38 -1.63 -0.43
N GLN A 52 -9.16 -1.78 0.88
CA GLN A 52 -9.58 -2.97 1.64
C GLN A 52 -11.09 -3.13 1.65
N ASP A 53 -11.84 -2.06 1.89
CA ASP A 53 -13.30 -2.07 1.91
C ASP A 53 -13.88 -2.45 0.53
N GLU A 54 -13.29 -1.92 -0.55
CA GLU A 54 -13.70 -2.28 -1.92
C GLU A 54 -13.35 -3.72 -2.28
N LEU A 55 -12.16 -4.21 -1.90
CA LEU A 55 -11.79 -5.61 -2.11
C LEU A 55 -12.72 -6.55 -1.34
N ALA A 56 -13.12 -6.20 -0.13
CA ALA A 56 -14.10 -6.94 0.64
C ALA A 56 -15.46 -6.99 -0.08
N ALA A 57 -15.91 -5.87 -0.66
CA ALA A 57 -17.15 -5.81 -1.45
C ALA A 57 -17.06 -6.65 -2.73
N ILE A 58 -15.95 -6.60 -3.45
CA ILE A 58 -15.69 -7.44 -4.63
C ILE A 58 -15.69 -8.91 -4.24
N SER A 59 -14.99 -9.28 -3.18
CA SER A 59 -14.93 -10.66 -2.64
C SER A 59 -16.32 -11.18 -2.26
N ALA A 60 -17.14 -10.35 -1.62
CA ALA A 60 -18.52 -10.66 -1.30
C ALA A 60 -19.38 -10.88 -2.57
N THR A 61 -19.20 -10.03 -3.58
CA THR A 61 -19.90 -10.16 -4.88
C THR A 61 -19.51 -11.45 -5.59
N VAL A 62 -18.21 -11.78 -5.67
CA VAL A 62 -17.72 -13.02 -6.28
C VAL A 62 -18.29 -14.25 -5.56
N ARG A 63 -18.36 -14.22 -4.23
CA ARG A 63 -18.91 -15.33 -3.43
C ARG A 63 -20.42 -15.47 -3.62
N SER A 64 -21.17 -14.40 -3.49
CA SER A 64 -22.65 -14.41 -3.58
C SER A 64 -23.15 -14.73 -4.98
N ARG A 65 -22.40 -14.36 -6.03
CA ARG A 65 -22.73 -14.59 -7.43
C ARG A 65 -21.96 -15.74 -8.07
N SER A 66 -21.30 -16.58 -7.28
CA SER A 66 -20.44 -17.67 -7.77
C SER A 66 -21.16 -18.62 -8.74
N ALA A 67 -22.44 -18.92 -8.51
CA ALA A 67 -23.24 -19.75 -9.41
C ALA A 67 -23.45 -19.13 -10.80
N GLN A 68 -23.32 -17.82 -10.96
CA GLN A 68 -23.46 -17.11 -12.23
C GLN A 68 -22.12 -16.91 -12.95
N LEU A 69 -21.00 -17.23 -12.31
CA LEU A 69 -19.65 -17.10 -12.85
C LEU A 69 -19.17 -18.44 -13.45
N PRO A 70 -18.40 -18.42 -14.55
CA PRO A 70 -17.86 -19.65 -15.13
C PRO A 70 -16.96 -20.37 -14.10
N PRO A 71 -17.14 -21.70 -13.87
CA PRO A 71 -16.35 -22.44 -12.90
C PRO A 71 -14.83 -22.32 -13.12
N SER A 72 -14.40 -22.29 -14.38
CA SER A 72 -12.98 -22.13 -14.77
C SER A 72 -12.37 -20.79 -14.35
N THR A 73 -13.17 -19.77 -14.08
CA THR A 73 -12.73 -18.40 -13.74
C THR A 73 -12.79 -18.13 -12.24
N GLN A 74 -13.61 -18.88 -11.49
CA GLN A 74 -13.80 -18.64 -10.06
C GLN A 74 -12.51 -18.78 -9.24
N GLY A 75 -11.68 -19.79 -9.56
CA GLY A 75 -10.39 -19.98 -8.90
C GLY A 75 -9.44 -18.83 -9.17
N GLN A 76 -9.36 -18.38 -10.43
CA GLN A 76 -8.51 -17.27 -10.84
C GLN A 76 -8.94 -15.94 -10.20
N LEU A 77 -10.25 -15.67 -10.13
CA LEU A 77 -10.80 -14.51 -9.41
C LEU A 77 -10.41 -14.51 -7.93
N ARG A 78 -10.57 -15.66 -7.25
CA ARG A 78 -10.19 -15.77 -5.84
C ARG A 78 -8.69 -15.52 -5.63
N MET A 79 -7.84 -16.14 -6.45
CA MET A 79 -6.38 -15.94 -6.37
C MET A 79 -5.99 -14.49 -6.65
N MET A 80 -6.66 -13.84 -7.60
CA MET A 80 -6.42 -12.43 -7.91
C MET A 80 -6.83 -11.52 -6.75
N VAL A 81 -7.98 -11.75 -6.12
CA VAL A 81 -8.42 -10.99 -4.94
C VAL A 81 -7.42 -11.14 -3.79
N VAL A 82 -7.00 -12.38 -3.48
CA VAL A 82 -5.97 -12.62 -2.46
C VAL A 82 -4.65 -11.90 -2.80
N GLY A 83 -4.23 -11.93 -4.06
CA GLY A 83 -3.04 -11.21 -4.50
C GLY A 83 -3.16 -9.68 -4.36
N LEU A 84 -4.34 -9.13 -4.60
CA LEU A 84 -4.63 -7.71 -4.38
C LEU A 84 -4.65 -7.36 -2.88
N GLU A 85 -5.24 -8.20 -2.02
CA GLU A 85 -5.22 -8.04 -0.57
C GLU A 85 -3.79 -8.00 -0.05
N GLU A 86 -2.91 -8.94 -0.45
CA GLU A 86 -1.50 -8.95 -0.07
C GLU A 86 -0.74 -7.68 -0.52
N ILE A 87 -1.08 -7.13 -1.69
CA ILE A 87 -0.48 -5.88 -2.19
C ILE A 87 -0.97 -4.69 -1.38
N VAL A 88 -2.27 -4.63 -1.09
CA VAL A 88 -2.89 -3.54 -0.32
C VAL A 88 -2.41 -3.56 1.15
N GLU A 89 -2.17 -4.71 1.74
CA GLU A 89 -1.53 -4.80 3.07
C GLU A 89 -0.16 -4.12 3.12
N ARG A 90 0.55 -4.07 1.97
CA ARG A 90 1.86 -3.43 1.81
C ARG A 90 1.80 -2.11 1.05
N TRP A 91 0.68 -1.39 1.15
CA TRP A 91 0.40 -0.17 0.38
C TRP A 91 1.47 0.92 0.55
N ASP A 92 2.02 1.05 1.76
CA ASP A 92 3.10 1.98 2.04
C ASP A 92 4.39 1.64 1.26
N ALA A 93 4.75 0.37 1.17
CA ALA A 93 5.89 -0.07 0.37
C ALA A 93 5.68 0.22 -1.12
N LEU A 94 4.45 0.10 -1.63
CA LEU A 94 4.08 0.39 -3.01
C LEU A 94 4.13 1.90 -3.32
N SER A 95 4.07 2.78 -2.32
CA SER A 95 4.15 4.24 -2.49
C SER A 95 5.46 4.71 -3.16
N ARG A 96 6.49 3.87 -3.15
CA ARG A 96 7.76 4.10 -3.85
C ARG A 96 7.67 3.81 -5.36
N TYR A 97 6.61 3.16 -5.80
CA TYR A 97 6.37 2.72 -7.18
C TYR A 97 5.01 3.23 -7.67
N PRO A 98 4.89 4.55 -7.97
CA PRO A 98 3.61 5.18 -8.24
C PRO A 98 2.87 4.56 -9.44
N ALA A 99 3.58 4.08 -10.45
CA ALA A 99 2.97 3.41 -11.60
C ALA A 99 2.28 2.09 -11.21
N HIS A 100 2.87 1.30 -10.30
CA HIS A 100 2.26 0.07 -9.78
C HIS A 100 1.10 0.38 -8.84
N GLN A 101 1.27 1.40 -7.97
CA GLN A 101 0.21 1.86 -7.08
C GLN A 101 -1.03 2.29 -7.87
N ASP A 102 -0.84 3.08 -8.93
CA ASP A 102 -1.90 3.54 -9.81
C ASP A 102 -2.55 2.38 -10.61
N ALA A 103 -1.76 1.40 -11.08
CA ALA A 103 -2.28 0.21 -11.73
C ALA A 103 -3.17 -0.63 -10.80
N VAL A 104 -2.75 -0.86 -9.56
CA VAL A 104 -3.55 -1.58 -8.54
C VAL A 104 -4.82 -0.81 -8.22
N ASN A 105 -4.71 0.50 -8.00
CA ASN A 105 -5.85 1.37 -7.72
C ASN A 105 -6.89 1.27 -8.86
N ARG A 106 -6.49 1.43 -10.12
CA ARG A 106 -7.39 1.26 -11.28
C ARG A 106 -7.99 -0.14 -11.38
N THR A 107 -7.22 -1.17 -11.04
CA THR A 107 -7.72 -2.54 -11.07
C THR A 107 -8.85 -2.73 -10.07
N ILE A 108 -8.70 -2.25 -8.84
CA ILE A 108 -9.68 -2.40 -7.76
C ILE A 108 -10.92 -1.52 -8.01
N HIS A 109 -10.71 -0.22 -8.30
CA HIS A 109 -11.82 0.73 -8.41
C HIS A 109 -12.58 0.68 -9.74
N ARG A 110 -11.94 0.22 -10.81
CA ARG A 110 -12.51 0.35 -12.16
C ARG A 110 -12.57 -0.96 -12.93
N HIS A 111 -11.42 -1.59 -13.15
CA HIS A 111 -11.36 -2.68 -14.10
C HIS A 111 -12.09 -3.93 -13.62
N LEU A 112 -11.77 -4.40 -12.43
CA LEU A 112 -12.36 -5.62 -11.88
C LEU A 112 -13.87 -5.49 -11.59
N PRO A 113 -14.36 -4.43 -10.90
CA PRO A 113 -15.79 -4.24 -10.72
C PRO A 113 -16.54 -4.14 -12.05
N ARG A 114 -16.00 -3.38 -13.02
CA ARG A 114 -16.65 -3.20 -14.32
C ARG A 114 -16.71 -4.50 -15.13
N THR A 115 -15.64 -5.30 -15.12
CA THR A 115 -15.62 -6.60 -15.80
C THR A 115 -16.65 -7.56 -15.18
N LEU A 116 -16.73 -7.61 -13.85
CA LEU A 116 -17.73 -8.41 -13.14
C LEU A 116 -19.17 -7.93 -13.45
N GLU A 117 -19.41 -6.64 -13.35
CA GLU A 117 -20.73 -6.04 -13.61
C GLU A 117 -21.22 -6.35 -15.04
N LEU A 118 -20.37 -6.13 -16.03
CA LEU A 118 -20.72 -6.39 -17.45
C LEU A 118 -21.07 -7.87 -17.67
N PHE A 119 -20.30 -8.79 -17.11
CA PHE A 119 -20.57 -10.22 -17.26
C PHE A 119 -21.84 -10.65 -16.50
N LEU A 120 -22.02 -10.16 -15.27
CA LEU A 120 -23.19 -10.51 -14.46
C LEU A 120 -24.49 -9.92 -15.00
N ALA A 121 -24.43 -8.81 -15.73
CA ALA A 121 -25.59 -8.21 -16.38
C ALA A 121 -26.06 -8.97 -17.65
N LEU A 122 -25.26 -9.91 -18.17
CA LEU A 122 -25.66 -10.71 -19.32
C LEU A 122 -26.81 -11.65 -18.93
N PRO A 123 -27.77 -11.88 -19.85
CA PRO A 123 -28.77 -12.94 -19.70
C PRO A 123 -28.09 -14.30 -19.53
N ASP A 124 -28.68 -15.20 -18.73
CA ASP A 124 -28.06 -16.48 -18.40
C ASP A 124 -27.81 -17.38 -19.61
N ASN A 125 -28.67 -17.28 -20.64
CA ASN A 125 -28.49 -18.01 -21.92
C ASN A 125 -27.33 -17.50 -22.77
N GLU A 126 -26.87 -16.25 -22.58
CA GLU A 126 -25.75 -15.67 -23.30
C GLU A 126 -24.41 -15.83 -22.57
N LYS A 127 -24.41 -16.00 -21.24
CA LYS A 127 -23.20 -16.17 -20.44
C LYS A 127 -22.23 -17.24 -20.95
N PRO A 128 -22.69 -18.44 -21.39
CA PRO A 128 -21.78 -19.47 -21.92
C PRO A 128 -20.97 -19.01 -23.14
N ARG A 129 -21.60 -18.23 -24.03
CA ARG A 129 -20.95 -17.71 -25.26
C ARG A 129 -19.85 -16.71 -24.95
N HIS A 130 -20.01 -15.92 -23.87
CA HIS A 130 -19.10 -14.87 -23.47
C HIS A 130 -18.12 -15.29 -22.34
N ALA A 131 -18.20 -16.55 -21.88
CA ALA A 131 -17.34 -17.07 -20.80
C ALA A 131 -15.84 -17.04 -21.15
N ALA A 132 -15.48 -17.30 -22.40
CA ALA A 132 -14.10 -17.27 -22.87
C ALA A 132 -13.53 -15.84 -22.84
N GLU A 133 -14.29 -14.87 -23.31
CA GLU A 133 -13.91 -13.45 -23.28
C GLU A 133 -13.77 -12.94 -21.82
N PHE A 134 -14.73 -13.27 -20.97
CA PHE A 134 -14.64 -12.94 -19.55
C PHE A 134 -13.38 -13.54 -18.91
N LYS A 135 -13.08 -14.82 -19.19
CA LYS A 135 -11.87 -15.49 -18.70
C LYS A 135 -10.60 -14.79 -19.18
N ALA A 136 -10.55 -14.36 -20.44
CA ALA A 136 -9.40 -13.64 -21.00
C ALA A 136 -9.18 -12.30 -20.29
N GLN A 137 -10.25 -11.53 -20.04
CA GLN A 137 -10.16 -10.25 -19.33
C GLN A 137 -9.69 -10.45 -17.88
N ILE A 138 -10.22 -11.44 -17.16
CA ILE A 138 -9.77 -11.78 -15.81
C ILE A 138 -8.31 -12.24 -15.83
N GLY A 139 -7.89 -12.99 -16.86
CA GLY A 139 -6.49 -13.39 -17.07
C GLY A 139 -5.53 -12.21 -17.16
N LEU A 140 -5.87 -11.22 -17.98
CA LEU A 140 -5.07 -9.99 -18.12
C LEU A 140 -4.94 -9.22 -16.80
N LEU A 141 -6.04 -9.09 -16.04
CA LEU A 141 -6.00 -8.43 -14.74
C LEU A 141 -5.15 -9.22 -13.74
N ALA A 142 -5.29 -10.55 -13.70
CA ALA A 142 -4.52 -11.41 -12.81
C ALA A 142 -3.01 -11.35 -13.13
N GLU A 143 -2.63 -11.30 -14.40
CA GLU A 143 -1.23 -11.13 -14.83
C GLU A 143 -0.66 -9.79 -14.36
N GLY A 144 -1.41 -8.69 -14.47
CA GLY A 144 -1.02 -7.38 -13.96
C GLY A 144 -0.80 -7.37 -12.45
N VAL A 145 -1.67 -8.06 -11.70
CA VAL A 145 -1.54 -8.22 -10.25
C VAL A 145 -0.30 -9.05 -9.89
N ALA A 146 -0.09 -10.18 -10.57
CA ALA A 146 1.08 -11.03 -10.36
C ALA A 146 2.38 -10.26 -10.61
N LYS A 147 2.50 -9.51 -11.71
CA LYS A 147 3.66 -8.67 -12.01
C LYS A 147 3.94 -7.63 -10.93
N THR A 148 2.91 -7.01 -10.37
CA THR A 148 3.07 -6.04 -9.28
C THR A 148 3.58 -6.73 -8.01
N ARG A 149 3.02 -7.89 -7.66
CA ARG A 149 3.45 -8.71 -6.53
C ARG A 149 4.92 -9.13 -6.67
N ASP A 150 5.31 -9.62 -7.84
CA ASP A 150 6.69 -10.04 -8.13
C ASP A 150 7.67 -8.86 -7.98
N THR A 151 7.28 -7.68 -8.40
CA THR A 151 8.08 -6.45 -8.21
C THR A 151 8.30 -6.16 -6.73
N LEU A 152 7.28 -6.27 -5.88
CA LEU A 152 7.40 -6.06 -4.43
C LEU A 152 8.30 -7.10 -3.79
N VAL A 153 8.15 -8.39 -4.16
CA VAL A 153 8.98 -9.49 -3.63
C VAL A 153 10.44 -9.33 -4.04
N SER A 154 10.71 -9.07 -5.31
CA SER A 154 12.07 -8.90 -5.84
C SER A 154 12.81 -7.76 -5.15
N LYS A 155 12.12 -6.63 -4.89
CA LYS A 155 12.70 -5.48 -4.19
C LYS A 155 12.99 -5.76 -2.72
N ASN A 156 12.14 -6.54 -2.05
CA ASN A 156 12.41 -6.97 -0.68
C ASN A 156 13.63 -7.89 -0.61
N LEU A 157 13.78 -8.81 -1.57
CA LEU A 157 14.95 -9.68 -1.65
C LEU A 157 16.23 -8.88 -1.89
N GLN A 158 16.21 -7.88 -2.79
CA GLN A 158 17.35 -6.98 -2.97
C GLN A 158 17.70 -6.20 -1.70
N ALA A 159 16.69 -5.72 -0.97
CA ALA A 159 16.92 -5.02 0.30
C ALA A 159 17.55 -5.94 1.35
N LEU A 160 17.10 -7.20 1.44
CA LEU A 160 17.69 -8.20 2.33
C LEU A 160 19.15 -8.52 1.97
N GLN A 161 19.46 -8.67 0.68
CA GLN A 161 20.83 -8.89 0.20
C GLN A 161 21.74 -7.70 0.53
N THR A 162 21.26 -6.48 0.31
CA THR A 162 22.01 -5.25 0.66
C THR A 162 22.24 -5.17 2.17
N ASN A 163 21.21 -5.48 2.98
CA ASN A 163 21.35 -5.47 4.44
C ASN A 163 22.34 -6.54 4.92
N ARG A 164 22.31 -7.73 4.31
CA ARG A 164 23.28 -8.78 4.61
C ARG A 164 24.71 -8.29 4.33
N TRP A 165 24.93 -7.69 3.17
CA TRP A 165 26.24 -7.13 2.83
C TRP A 165 26.69 -6.06 3.83
N LEU A 166 25.80 -5.15 4.25
CA LEU A 166 26.11 -4.14 5.27
C LEU A 166 26.45 -4.76 6.63
N ILE A 167 25.78 -5.84 7.02
CA ILE A 167 26.09 -6.57 8.25
C ILE A 167 27.46 -7.22 8.14
N GLU A 168 27.74 -7.93 7.05
CA GLU A 168 29.05 -8.55 6.81
C GLU A 168 30.16 -7.49 6.84
N GLU A 169 29.95 -6.34 6.20
CA GLU A 169 30.88 -5.21 6.18
C GLU A 169 31.11 -4.62 7.57
N SER A 170 30.04 -4.46 8.38
CA SER A 170 30.12 -3.89 9.72
C SER A 170 30.74 -4.83 10.74
N MET A 171 30.68 -6.15 10.50
CA MET A 171 31.27 -7.19 11.36
C MET A 171 32.71 -7.56 10.99
N THR A 172 33.19 -7.09 9.83
CA THR A 172 34.59 -7.31 9.45
C THR A 172 35.48 -6.38 10.24
N ASP A 173 36.48 -6.94 10.93
CA ASP A 173 37.46 -6.20 11.71
C ASP A 173 38.20 -5.20 10.80
N PRO A 174 38.27 -3.90 11.18
CA PRO A 174 39.02 -2.90 10.43
C PRO A 174 40.48 -3.29 10.18
N ASP A 175 41.10 -3.97 11.15
CA ASP A 175 42.50 -4.40 11.05
C ASP A 175 42.65 -5.56 10.04
N GLU A 176 41.69 -6.49 9.96
CA GLU A 176 41.68 -7.55 8.94
C GLU A 176 41.57 -7.00 7.50
N LYS A 177 40.81 -5.89 7.32
CA LYS A 177 40.76 -5.21 6.02
C LYS A 177 42.10 -4.61 5.62
N LEU A 178 42.79 -3.94 6.53
CA LEU A 178 44.11 -3.34 6.25
C LEU A 178 45.15 -4.40 5.86
N PHE A 179 45.10 -5.59 6.49
CA PHE A 179 46.01 -6.70 6.14
C PHE A 179 45.68 -7.31 4.78
N ARG A 180 44.40 -7.43 4.43
CA ARG A 180 43.96 -7.99 3.13
C ARG A 180 44.28 -7.06 1.97
N ASP A 181 44.09 -5.74 2.14
CA ASP A 181 44.36 -4.72 1.11
C ASP A 181 45.87 -4.45 0.93
N SER A 182 46.70 -4.68 1.97
CA SER A 182 48.16 -4.55 1.91
C SER A 182 48.88 -5.80 1.38
N GLY A 183 48.16 -6.88 1.07
CA GLY A 183 48.76 -8.07 0.44
C GLY A 183 49.70 -8.87 1.31
N LEU A 184 49.61 -8.73 2.64
CA LEU A 184 50.37 -9.46 3.64
C LEU A 184 49.61 -10.70 4.15
#